data_a3a80a746ddd813eca4626fa71d38d69
#
_entry.id   a3a80a746ddd813eca4626fa71d38d69
#
_cell.length_a   1.000
_cell.length_b   1.000
_cell.length_c   1.000
_cell.angle_alpha   90.00
_cell.angle_beta   90.00
_cell.angle_gamma   90.00
#
_symmetry.space_group_name_H-M   'P 1'
#
loop_
_entity.id
_entity.type
_entity.pdbx_description
1 polymer ?
#
loop_
_entity_poly.entity_id
_entity_poly.type
_entity_poly.pdbx_seq_one_letter_code
_entity_poly.pdbx_strand_id
1 'polypeptide(L)' 'MKLNETIRRLRRAKGLTQEQVAQALGVSGPAVNKWERGAMLPDL' A
#
# COMPACT_ATOMS: atom_id res chain seq x y z
N MET A 1 -3.26 1.11 15.81
CA MET A 1 -3.21 0.43 14.51
C MET A 1 -2.25 1.17 13.60
N LYS A 2 -1.33 0.46 12.99
CA LYS A 2 -0.36 1.09 12.08
C LYS A 2 -0.90 1.05 10.65
N LEU A 3 -0.92 2.20 9.99
CA LEU A 3 -1.47 2.31 8.65
C LEU A 3 -0.72 1.44 7.65
N ASN A 4 0.61 1.37 7.77
CA ASN A 4 1.41 0.54 6.86
C ASN A 4 1.04 -0.95 6.96
N GLU A 5 0.80 -1.45 8.16
CA GLU A 5 0.39 -2.84 8.34
C GLU A 5 -1.02 -3.07 7.82
N THR A 6 -1.90 -2.09 7.99
CA THR A 6 -3.28 -2.19 7.52
C THR A 6 -3.32 -2.26 6.00
N ILE A 7 -2.54 -1.43 5.32
CA ILE A 7 -2.48 -1.44 3.85
C ILE A 7 -2.03 -2.80 3.35
N ARG A 8 -0.98 -3.35 3.93
CA ARG A 8 -0.47 -4.67 3.52
C ARG A 8 -1.49 -5.76 3.76
N ARG A 9 -2.14 -5.74 4.92
CA ARG A 9 -3.13 -6.76 5.28
C ARG A 9 -4.31 -6.74 4.32
N LEU A 10 -4.84 -5.57 4.04
CA LEU A 10 -5.98 -5.44 3.13
C LEU A 10 -5.60 -5.88 1.72
N ARG A 11 -4.40 -5.51 1.27
CA ARG A 11 -3.92 -5.91 -0.04
C ARG A 11 -3.85 -7.43 -0.15
N ARG A 12 -3.25 -8.07 0.84
CA ARG A 12 -3.10 -9.54 0.83
C ARG A 12 -4.45 -10.25 0.94
N ALA A 13 -5.34 -9.70 1.75
CA ALA A 13 -6.67 -10.28 1.92
C ALA A 13 -7.44 -10.31 0.60
N LYS A 14 -7.18 -9.33 -0.27
CA LYS A 14 -7.83 -9.25 -1.58
C LYS A 14 -7.02 -9.90 -2.69
N GLY A 15 -5.87 -10.49 -2.36
CA GLY A 15 -5.02 -11.15 -3.34
C GLY A 15 -4.39 -10.20 -4.36
N LEU A 16 -4.13 -8.96 -3.97
CA LEU A 16 -3.60 -7.94 -4.87
C LEU A 16 -2.09 -7.80 -4.71
N THR A 17 -1.43 -7.46 -5.82
CA THR A 17 -0.01 -7.08 -5.78
C THR A 17 0.10 -5.60 -5.43
N GLN A 18 1.32 -5.16 -5.07
CA GLN A 18 1.56 -3.74 -4.82
C GLN A 18 1.26 -2.91 -6.06
N GLU A 19 1.61 -3.41 -7.25
CA GLU A 19 1.31 -2.70 -8.50
C GLU A 19 -0.18 -2.56 -8.74
N GLN A 20 -0.95 -3.60 -8.44
CA GLN A 20 -2.39 -3.55 -8.62
C GLN A 20 -3.02 -2.50 -7.69
N VAL A 21 -2.56 -2.43 -6.45
CA VAL A 21 -3.01 -1.40 -5.52
C VAL A 21 -2.62 -0.02 -6.02
N ALA A 22 -1.38 0.11 -6.51
CA ALA A 22 -0.89 1.39 -7.03
C ALA A 22 -1.76 1.88 -8.19
N GLN A 23 -2.10 1.00 -9.12
CA GLN A 23 -2.95 1.35 -10.25
C GLN A 23 -4.32 1.80 -9.78
N ALA A 24 -4.90 1.10 -8.82
CA ALA A 24 -6.22 1.43 -8.30
C ALA A 24 -6.23 2.79 -7.62
N LEU A 25 -5.13 3.17 -6.99
CA LEU A 25 -5.02 4.44 -6.27
C LEU A 25 -4.44 5.57 -7.11
N GLY A 26 -3.97 5.27 -8.32
CA GLY A 26 -3.35 6.28 -9.18
C GLY A 26 -1.97 6.72 -8.71
N VAL A 27 -1.23 5.81 -8.08
CA VAL A 27 0.13 6.08 -7.60
C VAL A 27 1.10 5.05 -8.18
N SER A 28 2.40 5.21 -7.89
CA SER A 28 3.40 4.26 -8.39
C SER A 28 3.53 3.07 -7.46
N GLY A 29 4.00 1.93 -8.01
CA GLY A 29 4.28 0.74 -7.20
C GLY A 29 5.28 1.02 -6.07
N PRO A 30 6.41 1.71 -6.35
CA PRO A 30 7.34 2.08 -5.30
C PRO A 30 6.71 2.90 -4.17
N ALA A 31 5.71 3.73 -4.47
CA ALA A 31 5.02 4.49 -3.44
C ALA A 31 4.29 3.56 -2.47
N VAL A 32 3.57 2.57 -3.01
CA VAL A 32 2.88 1.59 -2.17
C VAL A 32 3.88 0.80 -1.33
N ASN A 33 5.01 0.43 -1.93
CA ASN A 33 6.06 -0.27 -1.22
C ASN A 33 6.57 0.53 -0.03
N LYS A 34 6.81 1.83 -0.23
CA LYS A 34 7.26 2.71 0.85
C LYS A 34 6.22 2.81 1.96
N TRP A 35 4.94 2.88 1.60
CA TRP A 35 3.87 2.91 2.59
C TRP A 35 3.86 1.64 3.43
N GLU A 36 3.98 0.48 2.79
CA GLU A 36 3.95 -0.79 3.51
C GLU A 36 5.16 -0.98 4.41
N ARG A 37 6.28 -0.36 4.06
CA ARG A 37 7.50 -0.40 4.87
C ARG A 37 7.48 0.63 6.00
N GLY A 38 6.52 1.53 5.99
CA GLY A 38 6.45 2.59 6.98
C GLY A 38 7.43 3.73 6.74
N ALA A 39 8.11 3.74 5.59
CA ALA A 39 9.07 4.79 5.25
C ALA A 39 8.38 6.11 4.93
N MET A 40 7.20 6.02 4.33
CA MET A 40 6.37 7.18 4.00
C MET A 40 4.93 6.72 4.02
N LEU A 41 4.07 7.46 4.70
CA LEU A 41 2.65 7.15 4.77
C LEU A 41 1.87 8.08 3.86
N PRO A 42 0.75 7.60 3.29
CA PRO A 42 -0.09 8.48 2.49
C PRO A 42 -0.66 9.59 3.36
N ASP A 43 -0.80 10.76 2.77
CA ASP A 43 -1.41 11.92 3.42
C ASP A 43 -2.92 11.81 3.21
N LEU A 44 -3.57 11.31 4.22
CA LEU A 44 -5.03 11.08 4.18
C LEU A 44 -5.81 12.21 4.78
#